data_02cd8c1cf00247e58d5b9c14d48c1243
#
_entry.id   02cd8c1cf00247e58d5b9c14d48c1243
#
_cell.length_a   1.000
_cell.length_b   1.000
_cell.length_c   1.000
_cell.angle_alpha   90.00
_cell.angle_beta   90.00
_cell.angle_gamma   90.00
#
_symmetry.space_group_name_H-M   'P 1'
#
loop_
_entity.id
_entity.type
_entity.pdbx_description
1 polymer ?
#
loop_
_entity_poly.entity_id
_entity_poly.type
_entity_poly.pdbx_seq_one_letter_code
_entity_poly.pdbx_strand_id
1 'polypeptide(L)'
;VRGKKGWIVFDPLVSAEPVRAAWKLFQEHKGEGLPVTAVIYSHTHADHWGGVRGLVSEEDVRSGKVEVIAPADFMQFTISENVYAGNAMIRRAMYQYGMLLPSSPFGHVDQAIGKRASSGTTGLIAPTRLIAKDFEEVVVDGVAMVFQNTPGTEAPAEMNTWFPQFKALWAAENIT
;
A
#
# COMPACT_ATOMS: atom_id res chain seq x y z
N VAL A 1 10.49 -6.10 -3.20
CA VAL A 1 11.37 -6.50 -4.31
C VAL A 1 12.78 -5.99 -4.01
N ARG A 2 13.79 -6.80 -4.27
CA ARG A 2 15.21 -6.43 -4.09
C ARG A 2 15.66 -5.57 -5.27
N GLY A 3 16.02 -4.32 -4.99
CA GLY A 3 16.68 -3.42 -5.94
C GLY A 3 18.21 -3.50 -5.88
N LYS A 4 18.91 -2.63 -6.59
CA LYS A 4 20.37 -2.55 -6.57
C LYS A 4 20.93 -2.00 -5.26
N LYS A 5 20.27 -0.99 -4.67
CA LYS A 5 20.73 -0.26 -3.48
C LYS A 5 19.93 -0.60 -2.23
N GLY A 6 18.70 -1.11 -2.38
CA GLY A 6 17.83 -1.39 -1.26
C GLY A 6 16.56 -2.15 -1.66
N TRP A 7 15.52 -1.90 -0.91
CA TRP A 7 14.24 -2.59 -1.06
C TRP A 7 13.17 -1.65 -1.64
N ILE A 8 12.42 -2.17 -2.60
CA ILE A 8 11.21 -1.56 -3.15
C ILE A 8 10.04 -2.25 -2.46
N VAL A 9 9.24 -1.52 -1.73
CA VAL A 9 8.12 -2.03 -0.93
C VAL A 9 6.81 -1.63 -1.59
N PHE A 10 5.92 -2.60 -1.75
CA PHE A 10 4.56 -2.40 -2.23
C PHE A 10 3.61 -2.39 -1.04
N ASP A 11 2.67 -1.46 -1.05
CA ASP A 11 1.49 -1.41 -0.18
C ASP A 11 1.80 -1.60 1.32
N PRO A 12 2.30 -0.55 1.98
CA PRO A 12 2.77 -0.63 3.35
C PRO A 12 1.66 -0.64 4.41
N LEU A 13 0.66 -1.52 4.27
CA LEU A 13 -0.41 -1.78 5.22
C LEU A 13 -1.19 -0.52 5.67
N VAL A 14 -2.12 -0.68 6.63
CA VAL A 14 -3.03 0.39 7.09
C VAL A 14 -2.43 1.30 8.16
N SER A 15 -1.45 0.85 8.94
CA SER A 15 -0.90 1.62 10.06
C SER A 15 0.58 1.37 10.29
N ALA A 16 1.25 2.34 10.90
CA ALA A 16 2.69 2.40 11.07
C ALA A 16 3.23 1.29 12.00
N GLU A 17 2.49 0.91 13.02
CA GLU A 17 2.94 -0.05 14.03
C GLU A 17 3.12 -1.46 13.46
N PRO A 18 2.13 -2.05 12.77
CA PRO A 18 2.32 -3.35 12.13
C PRO A 18 3.36 -3.31 11.00
N VAL A 19 3.47 -2.20 10.25
CA VAL A 19 4.54 -2.04 9.24
C VAL A 19 5.91 -2.10 9.90
N ARG A 20 6.14 -1.38 11.00
CA ARG A 20 7.43 -1.44 11.72
C ARG A 20 7.75 -2.85 12.20
N ALA A 21 6.75 -3.57 12.73
CA ALA A 21 6.93 -4.93 13.19
C ALA A 21 7.28 -5.88 12.04
N ALA A 22 6.53 -5.79 10.93
CA ALA A 22 6.77 -6.58 9.73
C ALA A 22 8.13 -6.27 9.10
N TRP A 23 8.49 -4.98 9.00
CA TRP A 23 9.78 -4.55 8.48
C TRP A 23 10.95 -5.01 9.35
N LYS A 24 10.82 -4.91 10.68
CA LYS A 24 11.83 -5.44 11.61
C LYS A 24 12.03 -6.94 11.41
N LEU A 25 10.96 -7.71 11.40
CA LEU A 25 11.01 -9.16 11.16
C LEU A 25 11.66 -9.49 9.81
N PHE A 26 11.28 -8.75 8.76
CA PHE A 26 11.87 -8.92 7.44
C PHE A 26 13.38 -8.62 7.46
N GLN A 27 13.82 -7.53 8.10
CA GLN A 27 15.25 -7.18 8.20
C GLN A 27 16.05 -8.24 8.96
N GLU A 28 15.49 -8.81 10.01
CA GLU A 28 16.15 -9.87 10.80
C GLU A 28 16.40 -11.15 9.97
N HIS A 29 15.53 -11.45 8.99
CA HIS A 29 15.61 -12.72 8.26
C HIS A 29 16.07 -12.60 6.81
N LYS A 30 15.77 -11.50 6.13
CA LYS A 30 15.98 -11.36 4.68
C LYS A 30 16.45 -9.97 4.24
N GLY A 31 16.38 -8.96 5.12
CA GLY A 31 16.55 -7.57 4.74
C GLY A 31 17.98 -7.13 4.45
N GLU A 32 18.97 -7.93 4.84
CA GLU A 32 20.41 -7.66 4.60
C GLU A 32 20.90 -6.31 5.16
N GLY A 33 20.14 -5.67 6.07
CA GLY A 33 20.44 -4.33 6.59
C GLY A 33 20.27 -3.21 5.56
N LEU A 34 19.66 -3.51 4.40
CA LEU A 34 19.50 -2.55 3.32
C LEU A 34 18.29 -1.63 3.55
N PRO A 35 18.39 -0.34 3.13
CA PRO A 35 17.30 0.61 3.28
C PRO A 35 16.15 0.35 2.30
N VAL A 36 15.01 1.01 2.54
CA VAL A 36 13.97 1.20 1.52
C VAL A 36 14.42 2.28 0.55
N THR A 37 14.32 2.01 -0.75
CA THR A 37 14.65 2.95 -1.83
C THR A 37 13.41 3.44 -2.58
N ALA A 38 12.34 2.67 -2.56
CA ALA A 38 11.06 3.11 -3.09
C ALA A 38 9.87 2.47 -2.36
N VAL A 39 8.76 3.18 -2.34
CA VAL A 39 7.45 2.67 -1.92
C VAL A 39 6.48 2.84 -3.08
N ILE A 40 5.68 1.81 -3.34
CA ILE A 40 4.69 1.82 -4.43
C ILE A 40 3.32 1.58 -3.82
N TYR A 41 2.39 2.51 -4.05
CA TYR A 41 0.99 2.36 -3.71
C TYR A 41 0.25 1.82 -4.93
N SER A 42 -0.41 0.68 -4.80
CA SER A 42 -1.18 0.09 -5.90
C SER A 42 -2.47 0.85 -6.15
N HIS A 43 -3.17 1.27 -5.09
CA HIS A 43 -4.46 1.95 -5.17
C HIS A 43 -4.78 2.80 -3.92
N THR A 44 -5.97 3.38 -3.88
CA THR A 44 -6.36 4.44 -2.93
C THR A 44 -6.88 3.96 -1.58
N HIS A 45 -7.09 2.66 -1.36
CA HIS A 45 -7.54 2.14 -0.08
C HIS A 45 -6.46 2.28 1.00
N ALA A 46 -6.88 2.62 2.22
CA ALA A 46 -5.96 3.03 3.29
C ALA A 46 -4.99 1.93 3.76
N ASP A 47 -5.35 0.67 3.59
CA ASP A 47 -4.51 -0.48 3.93
C ASP A 47 -3.36 -0.72 2.96
N HIS A 48 -3.29 0.03 1.87
CA HIS A 48 -2.19 -0.02 0.90
C HIS A 48 -1.20 1.15 1.01
N TRP A 49 -1.50 2.17 1.83
CA TRP A 49 -0.60 3.31 2.02
C TRP A 49 -0.49 3.82 3.47
N GLY A 50 -1.48 3.51 4.31
CA GLY A 50 -1.63 4.13 5.62
C GLY A 50 -0.48 3.91 6.59
N GLY A 51 0.27 2.83 6.45
CA GLY A 51 1.41 2.48 7.30
C GLY A 51 2.76 3.03 6.83
N VAL A 52 2.81 3.78 5.72
CA VAL A 52 4.06 4.23 5.10
C VAL A 52 5.04 4.93 6.07
N ARG A 53 4.52 5.68 7.04
CA ARG A 53 5.32 6.36 8.08
C ARG A 53 5.97 5.41 9.09
N GLY A 54 5.57 4.15 9.08
CA GLY A 54 6.25 3.09 9.82
C GLY A 54 7.47 2.51 9.10
N LEU A 55 7.59 2.80 7.80
CA LEU A 55 8.62 2.26 6.91
C LEU A 55 9.67 3.30 6.53
N VAL A 56 9.23 4.52 6.17
CA VAL A 56 10.10 5.62 5.71
C VAL A 56 9.69 6.94 6.34
N SER A 57 10.61 7.91 6.36
CA SER A 57 10.34 9.27 6.83
C SER A 57 9.99 10.21 5.68
N GLU A 58 9.22 11.28 5.98
CA GLU A 58 8.98 12.34 4.99
C GLU A 58 10.28 13.04 4.54
N GLU A 59 11.28 13.12 5.42
CA GLU A 59 12.57 13.72 5.11
C GLU A 59 13.32 12.89 4.07
N ASP A 60 13.31 11.55 4.19
CA ASP A 60 13.95 10.68 3.20
C ASP A 60 13.25 10.77 1.83
N VAL A 61 11.93 10.94 1.82
CA VAL A 61 11.17 11.15 0.57
C VAL A 61 11.48 12.54 -0.01
N ARG A 62 11.43 13.58 0.81
CA ARG A 62 11.71 14.96 0.36
C ARG A 62 13.13 15.15 -0.14
N SER A 63 14.09 14.47 0.46
CA SER A 63 15.51 14.51 0.03
C SER A 63 15.81 13.65 -1.20
N GLY A 64 14.82 12.89 -1.69
CA GLY A 64 14.98 12.00 -2.84
C GLY A 64 15.71 10.69 -2.56
N LYS A 65 15.93 10.34 -1.30
CA LYS A 65 16.48 9.02 -0.92
C LYS A 65 15.49 7.91 -1.15
N VAL A 66 14.18 8.19 -0.98
CA VAL A 66 13.08 7.26 -1.21
C VAL A 66 12.13 7.86 -2.23
N GLU A 67 11.84 7.12 -3.27
CA GLU A 67 10.81 7.46 -4.25
C GLU A 67 9.46 6.89 -3.81
N VAL A 68 8.37 7.65 -3.90
CA VAL A 68 7.01 7.16 -3.67
C VAL A 68 6.25 7.24 -4.99
N ILE A 69 5.77 6.10 -5.47
CA ILE A 69 5.12 5.95 -6.78
C ILE A 69 3.66 5.54 -6.56
N ALA A 70 2.75 6.12 -7.33
CA ALA A 70 1.32 5.80 -7.26
C ALA A 70 0.65 5.95 -8.65
N PRO A 71 -0.56 5.39 -8.85
CA PRO A 71 -1.32 5.58 -10.07
C PRO A 71 -1.74 7.04 -10.27
N ALA A 72 -2.18 7.37 -11.50
CA ALA A 72 -2.80 8.65 -11.80
C ALA A 72 -3.97 8.94 -10.84
N ASP A 73 -4.18 10.21 -10.54
CA ASP A 73 -5.27 10.71 -9.67
C ASP A 73 -5.30 10.15 -8.24
N PHE A 74 -4.25 9.43 -7.81
CA PHE A 74 -4.15 8.82 -6.48
C PHE A 74 -4.52 9.78 -5.34
N MET A 75 -3.93 10.99 -5.30
CA MET A 75 -4.19 11.93 -4.21
C MET A 75 -5.63 12.42 -4.18
N GLN A 76 -6.21 12.69 -5.35
CA GLN A 76 -7.60 13.14 -5.47
C GLN A 76 -8.56 12.11 -4.88
N PHE A 77 -8.44 10.86 -5.30
CA PHE A 77 -9.34 9.80 -4.86
C PHE A 77 -9.05 9.34 -3.42
N THR A 78 -7.80 9.30 -3.00
CA THR A 78 -7.43 9.02 -1.60
C THR A 78 -8.09 10.02 -0.65
N ILE A 79 -8.05 11.32 -0.97
CA ILE A 79 -8.70 12.35 -0.16
C ILE A 79 -10.23 12.22 -0.23
N SER A 80 -10.78 11.99 -1.41
CA SER A 80 -12.23 11.82 -1.60
C SER A 80 -12.77 10.67 -0.75
N GLU A 81 -12.14 9.51 -0.81
CA GLU A 81 -12.61 8.31 -0.13
C GLU A 81 -12.36 8.33 1.38
N ASN A 82 -11.17 8.77 1.80
CA ASN A 82 -10.74 8.62 3.20
C ASN A 82 -10.97 9.86 4.06
N VAL A 83 -11.12 11.03 3.46
CA VAL A 83 -11.41 12.28 4.18
C VAL A 83 -12.86 12.67 4.00
N TYR A 84 -13.31 12.96 2.77
CA TYR A 84 -14.68 13.42 2.56
C TYR A 84 -15.73 12.33 2.83
N ALA A 85 -15.52 11.12 2.34
CA ALA A 85 -16.40 9.98 2.56
C ALA A 85 -16.01 9.11 3.77
N GLY A 86 -14.95 9.45 4.50
CA GLY A 86 -14.34 8.62 5.53
C GLY A 86 -15.32 8.09 6.58
N ASN A 87 -16.23 8.93 7.09
CA ASN A 87 -17.25 8.51 8.05
C ASN A 87 -18.25 7.49 7.46
N ALA A 88 -18.60 7.62 6.19
CA ALA A 88 -19.47 6.67 5.50
C ALA A 88 -18.75 5.34 5.26
N MET A 89 -17.48 5.40 4.87
CA MET A 89 -16.64 4.22 4.67
C MET A 89 -16.43 3.44 5.97
N ILE A 90 -16.14 4.11 7.09
CA ILE A 90 -16.00 3.47 8.39
C ILE A 90 -17.30 2.78 8.82
N ARG A 91 -18.45 3.46 8.66
CA ARG A 91 -19.75 2.84 8.97
C ARG A 91 -20.01 1.60 8.12
N ARG A 92 -19.73 1.66 6.83
CA ARG A 92 -19.86 0.49 5.95
C ARG A 92 -18.97 -0.67 6.41
N ALA A 93 -17.71 -0.40 6.73
CA ALA A 93 -16.77 -1.38 7.23
C ALA A 93 -17.24 -2.05 8.54
N MET A 94 -17.85 -1.29 9.46
CA MET A 94 -18.41 -1.85 10.69
C MET A 94 -19.47 -2.93 10.42
N TYR A 95 -20.31 -2.72 9.41
CA TYR A 95 -21.31 -3.74 9.02
C TYR A 95 -20.69 -4.86 8.21
N GLN A 96 -19.80 -4.53 7.28
CA GLN A 96 -19.15 -5.51 6.40
C GLN A 96 -18.36 -6.55 7.19
N TYR A 97 -17.63 -6.10 8.21
CA TYR A 97 -16.74 -6.95 9.00
C TYR A 97 -17.37 -7.41 10.33
N GLY A 98 -18.61 -7.03 10.63
CA GLY A 98 -19.27 -7.39 11.88
C GLY A 98 -18.59 -6.87 13.14
N MET A 99 -17.88 -5.75 13.05
CA MET A 99 -17.03 -5.21 14.14
C MET A 99 -17.81 -4.85 15.40
N LEU A 100 -19.12 -4.61 15.29
CA LEU A 100 -20.01 -4.27 16.40
C LEU A 100 -20.59 -5.49 17.12
N LEU A 101 -20.42 -6.71 16.56
CA LEU A 101 -20.89 -7.93 17.17
C LEU A 101 -19.96 -8.35 18.31
N PRO A 102 -20.50 -8.93 19.39
CA PRO A 102 -19.68 -9.47 20.46
C PRO A 102 -18.81 -10.63 19.95
N SER A 103 -17.59 -10.72 20.44
CA SER A 103 -16.69 -11.81 20.10
C SER A 103 -17.19 -13.11 20.72
N SER A 104 -17.81 -13.95 19.93
CA SER A 104 -18.39 -15.23 20.37
C SER A 104 -18.70 -16.13 19.16
N PRO A 105 -18.96 -17.44 19.36
CA PRO A 105 -19.38 -18.34 18.29
C PRO A 105 -20.67 -17.93 17.57
N PHE A 106 -21.51 -17.11 18.21
CA PHE A 106 -22.79 -16.62 17.66
C PHE A 106 -22.74 -15.16 17.21
N GLY A 107 -21.61 -14.51 17.33
CA GLY A 107 -21.40 -13.12 16.95
C GLY A 107 -20.25 -12.98 15.96
N HIS A 108 -19.12 -12.50 16.46
CA HIS A 108 -17.93 -12.22 15.64
C HIS A 108 -16.78 -13.16 16.03
N VAL A 109 -16.38 -14.05 15.15
CA VAL A 109 -15.25 -14.98 15.36
C VAL A 109 -13.98 -14.43 14.75
N ASP A 110 -14.01 -14.07 13.47
CA ASP A 110 -12.99 -13.35 12.74
C ASP A 110 -13.60 -12.56 11.57
N GLN A 111 -12.75 -11.90 10.78
CA GLN A 111 -13.18 -11.02 9.69
C GLN A 111 -12.88 -11.60 8.31
N ALA A 112 -12.61 -12.90 8.18
CA ALA A 112 -12.11 -13.57 6.99
C ALA A 112 -10.69 -13.11 6.53
N ILE A 113 -10.29 -11.90 6.89
CA ILE A 113 -8.96 -11.33 6.66
C ILE A 113 -8.07 -11.37 7.92
N GLY A 114 -8.53 -12.02 8.98
CA GLY A 114 -7.86 -12.14 10.27
C GLY A 114 -8.78 -11.86 11.44
N LYS A 115 -8.27 -11.90 12.66
CA LYS A 115 -9.06 -11.75 13.89
C LYS A 115 -9.74 -10.40 14.03
N ARG A 116 -9.11 -9.35 13.50
CA ARG A 116 -9.63 -7.98 13.43
C ARG A 116 -8.78 -7.14 12.49
N ALA A 117 -9.34 -6.07 11.97
CA ALA A 117 -8.58 -5.07 11.24
C ALA A 117 -7.45 -4.50 12.11
N SER A 118 -6.31 -4.23 11.53
CA SER A 118 -5.19 -3.57 12.22
C SER A 118 -5.61 -2.19 12.71
N SER A 119 -5.17 -1.84 13.89
CA SER A 119 -5.32 -0.50 14.45
C SER A 119 -3.96 0.14 14.70
N GLY A 120 -3.89 1.45 14.69
CA GLY A 120 -2.66 2.19 14.91
C GLY A 120 -2.67 3.56 14.24
N THR A 121 -1.49 4.11 14.04
CA THR A 121 -1.31 5.43 13.42
C THR A 121 -1.34 5.31 11.90
N THR A 122 -2.37 5.84 11.27
CA THR A 122 -2.48 5.94 9.81
C THR A 122 -1.92 7.28 9.34
N GLY A 123 -1.12 7.27 8.29
CA GLY A 123 -0.54 8.49 7.71
C GLY A 123 -0.17 8.29 6.25
N LEU A 124 -0.36 9.34 5.47
CA LEU A 124 -0.02 9.37 4.05
C LEU A 124 1.28 10.16 3.86
N ILE A 125 2.13 9.69 2.95
CA ILE A 125 3.20 10.48 2.32
C ILE A 125 2.81 10.63 0.85
N ALA A 126 2.73 11.84 0.36
CA ALA A 126 2.33 12.12 -1.02
C ALA A 126 3.32 11.47 -2.00
N PRO A 127 2.82 10.90 -3.12
CA PRO A 127 3.68 10.35 -4.16
C PRO A 127 4.61 11.41 -4.74
N THR A 128 5.85 11.01 -5.02
CA THR A 128 6.83 11.83 -5.75
C THR A 128 6.77 11.59 -7.25
N ARG A 129 6.19 10.46 -7.66
CA ARG A 129 5.94 10.11 -9.06
C ARG A 129 4.52 9.56 -9.22
N LEU A 130 3.83 10.02 -10.26
CA LEU A 130 2.57 9.45 -10.71
C LEU A 130 2.76 8.72 -12.03
N ILE A 131 2.16 7.55 -12.14
CA ILE A 131 2.09 6.80 -13.39
C ILE A 131 0.89 7.37 -14.17
N ALA A 132 1.19 8.17 -15.19
CA ALA A 132 0.18 8.99 -15.87
C ALA A 132 -0.40 8.35 -17.14
N LYS A 133 0.29 7.35 -17.71
CA LYS A 133 -0.13 6.67 -18.93
C LYS A 133 -0.83 5.37 -18.60
N ASP A 134 -1.66 4.87 -19.53
CA ASP A 134 -2.29 3.55 -19.41
C ASP A 134 -1.25 2.46 -19.17
N PHE A 135 -0.12 2.54 -19.89
CA PHE A 135 1.08 1.72 -19.68
C PHE A 135 2.31 2.60 -19.61
N GLU A 136 3.15 2.36 -18.61
CA GLU A 136 4.39 3.11 -18.41
C GLU A 136 5.52 2.19 -17.94
N GLU A 137 6.63 2.20 -18.69
CA GLU A 137 7.85 1.47 -18.31
C GLU A 137 8.73 2.38 -17.45
N VAL A 138 9.11 1.90 -16.27
CA VAL A 138 9.95 2.62 -15.32
C VAL A 138 11.01 1.68 -14.76
N VAL A 139 12.22 2.19 -14.59
CA VAL A 139 13.28 1.49 -13.86
C VAL A 139 13.39 2.10 -12.47
N VAL A 140 13.07 1.34 -11.43
CA VAL A 140 13.13 1.75 -10.03
C VAL A 140 14.24 0.97 -9.35
N ASP A 141 15.23 1.66 -8.82
CA ASP A 141 16.43 1.05 -8.18
C ASP A 141 17.03 -0.13 -8.97
N GLY A 142 17.05 0.01 -10.30
CA GLY A 142 17.59 -0.99 -11.23
C GLY A 142 16.65 -2.17 -11.54
N VAL A 143 15.43 -2.15 -11.08
CA VAL A 143 14.38 -3.13 -11.40
C VAL A 143 13.47 -2.53 -12.48
N ALA A 144 13.36 -3.19 -13.63
CA ALA A 144 12.43 -2.80 -14.69
C ALA A 144 11.01 -3.19 -14.29
N MET A 145 10.08 -2.26 -14.42
CA MET A 145 8.67 -2.42 -14.13
C MET A 145 7.83 -1.86 -15.25
N VAL A 146 6.76 -2.53 -15.60
CA VAL A 146 5.72 -2.00 -16.49
C VAL A 146 4.48 -1.79 -15.64
N PHE A 147 4.12 -0.56 -15.43
CA PHE A 147 2.89 -0.18 -14.74
C PHE A 147 1.74 -0.12 -15.73
N GLN A 148 0.59 -0.61 -15.32
CA GLN A 148 -0.67 -0.51 -16.05
C GLN A 148 -1.69 0.17 -15.16
N ASN A 149 -2.14 1.38 -15.51
CA ASN A 149 -3.28 2.00 -14.84
C ASN A 149 -4.57 1.23 -15.14
N THR A 150 -5.34 0.93 -14.10
CA THR A 150 -6.61 0.20 -14.17
C THR A 150 -7.70 0.94 -13.40
N PRO A 151 -8.01 2.20 -13.77
CA PRO A 151 -8.94 3.02 -13.00
C PRO A 151 -10.34 2.43 -12.98
N GLY A 152 -11.01 2.49 -11.81
CA GLY A 152 -12.37 2.01 -11.65
C GLY A 152 -12.52 0.49 -11.59
N THR A 153 -11.44 -0.23 -11.29
CA THR A 153 -11.46 -1.66 -10.97
C THR A 153 -11.79 -1.85 -9.50
N GLU A 154 -10.85 -2.25 -8.63
CA GLU A 154 -11.09 -2.32 -7.19
C GLU A 154 -11.25 -0.91 -6.60
N ALA A 155 -10.45 0.05 -7.03
CA ALA A 155 -10.49 1.44 -6.60
C ALA A 155 -10.57 2.42 -7.79
N PRO A 156 -10.99 3.69 -7.56
CA PRO A 156 -11.05 4.71 -8.61
C PRO A 156 -9.69 4.98 -9.26
N ALA A 157 -8.61 4.95 -8.48
CA ALA A 157 -7.23 5.00 -8.98
C ALA A 157 -6.50 3.74 -8.52
N GLU A 158 -6.06 2.95 -9.47
CA GLU A 158 -5.39 1.68 -9.26
C GLU A 158 -4.43 1.36 -10.41
N MET A 159 -3.39 0.57 -10.11
CA MET A 159 -2.46 0.07 -11.13
C MET A 159 -1.94 -1.32 -10.81
N ASN A 160 -1.77 -2.11 -11.85
CA ASN A 160 -0.99 -3.35 -11.83
C ASN A 160 0.48 -3.08 -12.10
N THR A 161 1.37 -3.98 -11.67
CA THR A 161 2.81 -3.90 -11.95
C THR A 161 3.32 -5.22 -12.49
N TRP A 162 3.80 -5.22 -13.72
CA TRP A 162 4.49 -6.35 -14.33
C TRP A 162 6.00 -6.21 -14.16
N PHE A 163 6.66 -7.31 -13.79
CA PHE A 163 8.11 -7.42 -13.64
C PHE A 163 8.67 -8.33 -14.74
N PRO A 164 9.16 -7.80 -15.87
CA PRO A 164 9.60 -8.61 -17.02
C PRO A 164 10.70 -9.62 -16.66
N GLN A 165 11.67 -9.20 -15.86
CA GLN A 165 12.80 -10.05 -15.49
C GLN A 165 12.43 -11.22 -14.56
N PHE A 166 11.34 -11.07 -13.79
CA PHE A 166 10.86 -12.11 -12.87
C PHE A 166 9.68 -12.91 -13.44
N LYS A 167 9.11 -12.45 -14.57
CA LYS A 167 7.84 -12.97 -15.12
C LYS A 167 6.74 -13.01 -14.06
N ALA A 168 6.66 -11.95 -13.25
CA ALA A 168 5.73 -11.83 -12.14
C ALA A 168 4.82 -10.62 -12.33
N LEU A 169 3.56 -10.78 -11.94
CA LEU A 169 2.56 -9.72 -11.91
C LEU A 169 2.15 -9.44 -10.48
N TRP A 170 2.22 -8.18 -10.08
CA TRP A 170 1.57 -7.65 -8.90
C TRP A 170 0.25 -7.03 -9.35
N ALA A 171 -0.85 -7.66 -9.03
CA ALA A 171 -2.19 -7.22 -9.45
C ALA A 171 -2.98 -6.56 -8.30
N ALA A 172 -2.33 -6.31 -7.17
CA ALA A 172 -2.95 -5.78 -5.95
C ALA A 172 -4.23 -6.56 -5.59
N GLU A 173 -5.39 -5.92 -5.59
CA GLU A 173 -6.69 -6.55 -5.32
C GLU A 173 -7.56 -6.73 -6.57
N ASN A 174 -7.01 -6.47 -7.77
CA ASN A 174 -7.71 -6.72 -9.03
C ASN A 174 -7.96 -8.22 -9.31
N ILE A 175 -7.25 -9.09 -8.59
CA ILE A 175 -7.40 -10.54 -8.66
C ILE A 175 -7.53 -11.05 -7.22
N THR A 176 -8.77 -11.19 -6.75
CA THR A 176 -9.12 -11.69 -5.41
C THR A 176 -10.09 -12.85 -5.50
#